data_6d6019fb84b17eb6983ec5d2e5b8d33a
#
_entry.id   6d6019fb84b17eb6983ec5d2e5b8d33a
#
_cell.length_a   1.000
_cell.length_b   1.000
_cell.length_c   1.000
_cell.angle_alpha   90.00
_cell.angle_beta   90.00
_cell.angle_gamma   90.00
#
_symmetry.space_group_name_H-M   'P 1'
#
loop_
_entity.id
_entity.type
_entity.pdbx_description
1 polymer ?
#
loop_
_entity_poly.entity_id
_entity_poly.type
_entity_poly.pdbx_seq_one_letter_code
_entity_poly.pdbx_strand_id
1 'polypeptide(L)'
;MKKFRIVILLFLVFVNSCSKEDEINSLNELVDRLQNNIAQLNSEIDDYSNQITQLISQNNAFSEQIAALNNQLTGLQNDIQNYIDEIQVLTESNELLQSENNTLTNQLTDLQDQLYDIQSQSAESGIYIFNQIDLTDPPFGGTMWDLPDLISSSDYTVYSTSVYQGIESRLFYDRAIPDFINYPAHIFKVNFGDGLSVDFEIYSEFSEQEAISIEQKYAPLMGQLGKELRKDIKSIEFLKGDFVASAQRSSDLSYANITFHIDWLNNTVETRPDGDKTEELLIHESAHLSIDPYVYDQQGWIDAVNLDNNYISTYAKENPDSEDVAETFQAYIAVKYFPERISNSLRDTILSVCLNRFKYFDSLNFDLSIYK
;
A
#
# COMPACT_ATOMS: atom_id res chain seq x y z
N MET A 1 -94.10 1.80 -92.79
CA MET A 1 -93.28 2.81 -92.03
C MET A 1 -93.56 2.89 -90.56
N LYS A 2 -94.74 2.72 -89.99
CA LYS A 2 -94.96 2.77 -88.52
C LYS A 2 -94.26 1.65 -87.71
N LYS A 3 -94.22 0.41 -88.26
CA LYS A 3 -93.55 -0.72 -87.58
C LYS A 3 -92.03 -0.54 -87.45
N PHE A 4 -91.41 0.09 -88.45
CA PHE A 4 -89.97 0.35 -88.42
C PHE A 4 -89.55 1.43 -87.39
N ARG A 5 -90.39 2.46 -87.24
CA ARG A 5 -90.15 3.49 -86.18
C ARG A 5 -90.24 2.96 -84.76
N ILE A 6 -91.17 2.02 -84.51
CA ILE A 6 -91.35 1.39 -83.22
C ILE A 6 -90.14 0.53 -82.85
N VAL A 7 -89.56 -0.21 -83.82
CA VAL A 7 -88.39 -1.03 -83.64
C VAL A 7 -87.11 -0.17 -83.38
N ILE A 8 -86.95 0.98 -84.09
CA ILE A 8 -85.85 1.92 -83.78
C ILE A 8 -86.04 2.58 -82.45
N LEU A 9 -87.28 2.94 -82.04
CA LEU A 9 -87.48 3.50 -80.70
C LEU A 9 -87.22 2.49 -79.61
N LEU A 10 -87.62 1.22 -79.77
CA LEU A 10 -87.35 0.15 -78.87
C LEU A 10 -85.83 -0.16 -78.81
N PHE A 11 -85.15 -0.12 -79.95
CA PHE A 11 -83.64 -0.31 -80.00
C PHE A 11 -82.90 0.84 -79.34
N LEU A 12 -83.34 2.11 -79.54
CA LEU A 12 -82.79 3.27 -78.86
C LEU A 12 -83.12 3.25 -77.32
N VAL A 13 -84.24 2.78 -76.92
CA VAL A 13 -84.60 2.59 -75.47
C VAL A 13 -83.70 1.46 -74.89
N PHE A 14 -83.50 0.35 -75.64
CA PHE A 14 -82.67 -0.77 -75.17
C PHE A 14 -81.21 -0.36 -75.07
N VAL A 15 -80.65 0.35 -76.11
CA VAL A 15 -79.26 0.83 -76.11
C VAL A 15 -79.05 1.87 -74.98
N ASN A 16 -80.05 2.80 -74.81
CA ASN A 16 -80.00 3.72 -73.67
C ASN A 16 -80.10 3.01 -72.27
N SER A 17 -80.89 1.90 -72.21
CA SER A 17 -81.04 1.12 -71.00
C SER A 17 -79.71 0.36 -70.70
N CYS A 18 -79.06 -0.30 -71.68
CA CYS A 18 -77.78 -0.95 -71.56
C CYS A 18 -76.69 0.05 -71.12
N SER A 19 -76.64 1.23 -71.73
CA SER A 19 -75.65 2.29 -71.40
C SER A 19 -75.80 2.77 -69.96
N LYS A 20 -77.04 2.91 -69.52
CA LYS A 20 -77.32 3.29 -68.13
C LYS A 20 -77.02 2.16 -67.12
N GLU A 21 -77.18 0.92 -67.51
CA GLU A 21 -76.87 -0.26 -66.70
C GLU A 21 -75.36 -0.40 -66.48
N ASP A 22 -74.56 -0.16 -67.56
CA ASP A 22 -73.08 -0.12 -67.51
C ASP A 22 -72.58 1.05 -66.62
N GLU A 23 -73.23 2.24 -66.72
CA GLU A 23 -72.92 3.40 -65.86
C GLU A 23 -73.28 3.10 -64.41
N ILE A 24 -74.42 2.44 -64.10
CA ILE A 24 -74.82 2.05 -62.80
C ILE A 24 -73.83 1.00 -62.22
N ASN A 25 -73.43 0.00 -63.01
CA ASN A 25 -72.49 -0.99 -62.61
C ASN A 25 -71.08 -0.37 -62.28
N SER A 26 -70.59 0.55 -63.14
CA SER A 26 -69.36 1.29 -62.89
C SER A 26 -69.46 2.14 -61.60
N LEU A 27 -70.62 2.76 -61.36
CA LEU A 27 -70.86 3.54 -60.13
C LEU A 27 -70.86 2.64 -58.90
N ASN A 28 -71.49 1.47 -59.00
CA ASN A 28 -71.49 0.51 -57.91
C ASN A 28 -70.06 0.00 -57.60
N GLU A 29 -69.27 -0.33 -58.63
CA GLU A 29 -67.86 -0.71 -58.42
C GLU A 29 -67.03 0.42 -57.79
N LEU A 30 -67.33 1.67 -58.08
CA LEU A 30 -66.69 2.82 -57.47
C LEU A 30 -67.13 2.96 -56.02
N VAL A 31 -68.39 2.76 -55.69
CA VAL A 31 -68.96 2.77 -54.37
C VAL A 31 -68.32 1.66 -53.51
N ASP A 32 -68.21 0.44 -54.04
CA ASP A 32 -67.57 -0.69 -53.35
C ASP A 32 -66.08 -0.40 -53.07
N ARG A 33 -65.36 0.17 -54.03
CA ARG A 33 -63.97 0.60 -53.81
C ARG A 33 -63.84 1.67 -52.73
N LEU A 34 -64.73 2.66 -52.77
CA LEU A 34 -64.75 3.70 -51.72
C LEU A 34 -65.11 3.13 -50.36
N GLN A 35 -66.04 2.20 -50.28
CA GLN A 35 -66.38 1.52 -48.98
C GLN A 35 -65.19 0.72 -48.44
N ASN A 36 -64.48 -0.02 -49.32
CA ASN A 36 -63.28 -0.75 -48.93
C ASN A 36 -62.17 0.20 -48.47
N ASN A 37 -61.97 1.32 -49.16
CA ASN A 37 -60.95 2.32 -48.73
C ASN A 37 -61.34 2.96 -47.38
N ILE A 38 -62.64 3.22 -47.15
CA ILE A 38 -63.15 3.73 -45.86
C ILE A 38 -62.92 2.69 -44.76
N ALA A 39 -63.19 1.41 -45.01
CA ALA A 39 -62.93 0.35 -44.04
C ALA A 39 -61.46 0.23 -43.69
N GLN A 40 -60.57 0.30 -44.71
CA GLN A 40 -59.12 0.30 -44.49
C GLN A 40 -58.66 1.53 -43.68
N LEU A 41 -59.11 2.73 -44.05
CA LEU A 41 -58.76 3.95 -43.34
C LEU A 41 -59.24 3.92 -41.88
N ASN A 42 -60.43 3.39 -41.63
CA ASN A 42 -60.94 3.21 -40.29
C ASN A 42 -60.04 2.25 -39.45
N SER A 43 -59.61 1.13 -40.07
CA SER A 43 -58.64 0.21 -39.41
C SER A 43 -57.30 0.89 -39.08
N GLU A 44 -56.80 1.72 -40.03
CA GLU A 44 -55.57 2.50 -39.80
C GLU A 44 -55.74 3.53 -38.67
N ILE A 45 -56.91 4.19 -38.59
CA ILE A 45 -57.25 5.12 -37.51
C ILE A 45 -57.30 4.40 -36.15
N ASP A 46 -57.88 3.23 -36.10
CA ASP A 46 -57.97 2.42 -34.88
C ASP A 46 -56.54 2.00 -34.43
N ASP A 47 -55.68 1.59 -35.35
CA ASP A 47 -54.27 1.26 -35.07
C ASP A 47 -53.49 2.47 -34.55
N TYR A 48 -53.60 3.64 -35.17
CA TYR A 48 -52.99 4.86 -34.68
C TYR A 48 -53.54 5.27 -33.30
N SER A 49 -54.84 5.11 -33.05
CA SER A 49 -55.43 5.38 -31.75
C SER A 49 -54.85 4.48 -30.66
N ASN A 50 -54.67 3.20 -30.97
CA ASN A 50 -54.03 2.26 -30.05
C ASN A 50 -52.57 2.64 -29.79
N GLN A 51 -51.78 2.99 -30.82
CA GLN A 51 -50.40 3.45 -30.70
C GLN A 51 -50.32 4.72 -29.84
N ILE A 52 -51.21 5.70 -30.06
CA ILE A 52 -51.25 6.93 -29.24
C ILE A 52 -51.54 6.58 -27.77
N THR A 53 -52.45 5.67 -27.49
CA THR A 53 -52.78 5.23 -26.15
C THR A 53 -51.57 4.59 -25.46
N GLN A 54 -50.82 3.73 -26.15
CA GLN A 54 -49.60 3.14 -25.66
C GLN A 54 -48.52 4.19 -25.37
N LEU A 55 -48.30 5.14 -26.28
CA LEU A 55 -47.35 6.23 -26.12
C LEU A 55 -47.72 7.13 -24.91
N ILE A 56 -49.01 7.42 -24.69
CA ILE A 56 -49.45 8.17 -23.55
C ILE A 56 -49.13 7.39 -22.25
N SER A 57 -49.38 6.07 -22.24
CA SER A 57 -49.06 5.23 -21.08
C SER A 57 -47.56 5.21 -20.80
N GLN A 58 -46.73 5.05 -21.83
CA GLN A 58 -45.26 5.11 -21.69
C GLN A 58 -44.79 6.48 -21.18
N ASN A 59 -45.37 7.56 -21.70
CA ASN A 59 -45.03 8.93 -21.27
C ASN A 59 -45.37 9.18 -19.82
N ASN A 60 -46.50 8.66 -19.35
CA ASN A 60 -46.89 8.72 -17.95
C ASN A 60 -45.89 7.93 -17.06
N ALA A 61 -45.47 6.71 -17.48
CA ALA A 61 -44.48 5.92 -16.75
C ALA A 61 -43.12 6.63 -16.69
N PHE A 62 -42.67 7.27 -17.78
CA PHE A 62 -41.47 8.09 -17.75
C PHE A 62 -41.60 9.30 -16.81
N SER A 63 -42.75 9.93 -16.77
CA SER A 63 -43.01 11.05 -15.86
C SER A 63 -42.92 10.63 -14.39
N GLU A 64 -43.41 9.44 -14.04
CA GLU A 64 -43.26 8.86 -12.71
C GLU A 64 -41.78 8.53 -12.38
N GLN A 65 -41.04 7.96 -13.36
CA GLN A 65 -39.62 7.70 -13.17
C GLN A 65 -38.83 8.99 -12.96
N ILE A 66 -39.10 10.03 -13.72
CA ILE A 66 -38.47 11.35 -13.55
C ILE A 66 -38.79 11.92 -12.15
N ALA A 67 -40.01 11.79 -11.67
CA ALA A 67 -40.36 12.23 -10.33
C ALA A 67 -39.60 11.44 -9.24
N ALA A 68 -39.46 10.12 -9.40
CA ALA A 68 -38.68 9.27 -8.49
C ALA A 68 -37.19 9.63 -8.50
N LEU A 69 -36.63 9.83 -9.66
CA LEU A 69 -35.21 10.25 -9.81
C LEU A 69 -34.94 11.63 -9.19
N ASN A 70 -35.88 12.58 -9.37
CA ASN A 70 -35.77 13.90 -8.74
C ASN A 70 -35.80 13.81 -7.21
N ASN A 71 -36.63 12.92 -6.65
CA ASN A 71 -36.65 12.69 -5.21
C ASN A 71 -35.33 12.07 -4.70
N GLN A 72 -34.76 11.09 -5.45
CA GLN A 72 -33.44 10.53 -5.15
C GLN A 72 -32.34 11.57 -5.22
N LEU A 73 -32.36 12.43 -6.25
CA LEU A 73 -31.41 13.51 -6.41
C LEU A 73 -31.46 14.49 -5.21
N THR A 74 -32.67 14.82 -4.76
CA THR A 74 -32.84 15.68 -3.58
C THR A 74 -32.30 15.02 -2.32
N GLY A 75 -32.51 13.69 -2.15
CA GLY A 75 -31.94 12.92 -1.05
C GLY A 75 -30.41 12.97 -1.08
N LEU A 76 -29.82 12.68 -2.24
CA LEU A 76 -28.36 12.72 -2.40
C LEU A 76 -27.76 14.13 -2.16
N GLN A 77 -28.49 15.18 -2.58
CA GLN A 77 -28.05 16.56 -2.30
C GLN A 77 -28.02 16.87 -0.80
N ASN A 78 -29.00 16.37 -0.05
CA ASN A 78 -29.02 16.52 1.40
C ASN A 78 -27.87 15.72 2.07
N ASP A 79 -27.62 14.50 1.59
CA ASP A 79 -26.51 13.68 2.09
C ASP A 79 -25.16 14.36 1.84
N ILE A 80 -24.96 14.91 0.63
CA ILE A 80 -23.77 15.69 0.29
C ILE A 80 -23.62 16.89 1.23
N GLN A 81 -24.69 17.62 1.51
CA GLN A 81 -24.61 18.76 2.45
C GLN A 81 -24.21 18.29 3.85
N ASN A 82 -24.79 17.19 4.35
CA ASN A 82 -24.41 16.62 5.64
C ASN A 82 -22.91 16.22 5.68
N TYR A 83 -22.40 15.61 4.61
CA TYR A 83 -20.95 15.28 4.52
C TYR A 83 -20.08 16.53 4.46
N ILE A 84 -20.52 17.59 3.78
CA ILE A 84 -19.78 18.87 3.78
C ILE A 84 -19.69 19.43 5.19
N ASP A 85 -20.79 19.42 5.92
CA ASP A 85 -20.83 19.92 7.30
C ASP A 85 -19.96 19.06 8.23
N GLU A 86 -19.96 17.74 8.06
CA GLU A 86 -19.09 16.82 8.80
C GLU A 86 -17.61 17.04 8.47
N ILE A 87 -17.27 17.20 7.18
CA ILE A 87 -15.91 17.53 6.75
C ILE A 87 -15.44 18.85 7.36
N GLN A 88 -16.30 19.85 7.45
CA GLN A 88 -15.94 21.12 8.08
C GLN A 88 -15.60 20.94 9.55
N VAL A 89 -16.42 20.19 10.31
CA VAL A 89 -16.16 19.89 11.73
C VAL A 89 -14.87 19.11 11.91
N LEU A 90 -14.61 18.13 11.05
CA LEU A 90 -13.37 17.35 11.07
C LEU A 90 -12.16 18.21 10.73
N THR A 91 -12.30 19.15 9.79
CA THR A 91 -11.23 20.09 9.42
C THR A 91 -10.88 20.99 10.59
N GLU A 92 -11.88 21.58 11.24
CA GLU A 92 -11.68 22.44 12.42
C GLU A 92 -11.03 21.65 13.58
N SER A 93 -11.46 20.38 13.79
CA SER A 93 -10.86 19.51 14.79
C SER A 93 -9.41 19.16 14.46
N ASN A 94 -9.10 18.95 13.18
CA ASN A 94 -7.75 18.64 12.72
C ASN A 94 -6.81 19.85 12.87
N GLU A 95 -7.31 21.05 12.58
CA GLU A 95 -6.56 22.31 12.83
C GLU A 95 -6.25 22.51 14.31
N LEU A 96 -7.21 22.20 15.20
CA LEU A 96 -6.99 22.25 16.63
C LEU A 96 -5.94 21.24 17.09
N LEU A 97 -6.07 19.98 16.65
CA LEU A 97 -5.10 18.92 16.96
C LEU A 97 -3.71 19.26 16.42
N GLN A 98 -3.62 19.90 15.26
CA GLN A 98 -2.36 20.33 14.67
C GLN A 98 -1.71 21.45 15.50
N SER A 99 -2.53 22.38 16.04
CA SER A 99 -2.07 23.41 16.95
C SER A 99 -1.59 22.83 18.28
N GLU A 100 -2.33 21.87 18.84
CA GLU A 100 -1.92 21.15 20.05
C GLU A 100 -0.62 20.37 19.83
N ASN A 101 -0.50 19.68 18.68
CA ASN A 101 0.69 18.93 18.31
C ASN A 101 1.92 19.82 18.17
N ASN A 102 1.75 20.99 17.55
CA ASN A 102 2.83 22.00 17.48
C ASN A 102 3.24 22.49 18.87
N THR A 103 2.28 22.70 19.76
CA THR A 103 2.54 23.11 21.14
C THR A 103 3.30 22.02 21.90
N LEU A 104 2.88 20.75 21.76
CA LEU A 104 3.55 19.60 22.37
C LEU A 104 4.95 19.41 21.80
N THR A 105 5.12 19.59 20.49
CA THR A 105 6.43 19.52 19.83
C THR A 105 7.38 20.59 20.36
N ASN A 106 6.91 21.82 20.56
CA ASN A 106 7.72 22.88 21.17
C ASN A 106 8.09 22.56 22.63
N GLN A 107 7.14 22.05 23.40
CA GLN A 107 7.40 21.61 24.79
C GLN A 107 8.40 20.45 24.84
N LEU A 108 8.28 19.50 23.88
CA LEU A 108 9.22 18.38 23.75
C LEU A 108 10.62 18.88 23.44
N THR A 109 10.74 19.84 22.50
CA THR A 109 12.03 20.47 22.13
C THR A 109 12.65 21.16 23.36
N ASP A 110 11.86 21.93 24.10
CA ASP A 110 12.33 22.64 25.31
C ASP A 110 12.79 21.65 26.40
N LEU A 111 12.07 20.55 26.58
CA LEU A 111 12.45 19.46 27.48
C LEU A 111 13.69 18.70 26.99
N GLN A 112 13.84 18.49 25.68
CA GLN A 112 15.03 17.89 25.08
C GLN A 112 16.25 18.79 25.26
N ASP A 113 16.10 20.09 25.07
CA ASP A 113 17.18 21.07 25.33
C ASP A 113 17.57 21.11 26.81
N GLN A 114 16.60 21.08 27.75
CA GLN A 114 16.86 20.96 29.17
C GLN A 114 17.55 19.63 29.52
N LEU A 115 17.13 18.53 28.92
CA LEU A 115 17.74 17.23 29.11
C LEU A 115 19.16 17.20 28.53
N TYR A 116 19.36 17.82 27.36
CA TYR A 116 20.69 17.99 26.74
C TYR A 116 21.61 18.83 27.61
N ASP A 117 21.12 19.92 28.22
CA ASP A 117 21.88 20.73 29.18
C ASP A 117 22.23 19.94 30.44
N ILE A 118 21.32 19.14 30.95
CA ILE A 118 21.57 18.23 32.09
C ILE A 118 22.53 17.10 31.69
N GLN A 119 22.38 16.54 30.50
CA GLN A 119 23.27 15.52 29.94
C GLN A 119 24.64 16.06 29.57
N SER A 120 24.72 17.29 29.03
CA SER A 120 26.01 17.92 28.73
C SER A 120 26.77 18.30 29.98
N GLN A 121 26.09 18.68 31.06
CA GLN A 121 26.71 18.84 32.37
C GLN A 121 27.13 17.50 32.98
N SER A 122 26.50 16.38 32.60
CA SER A 122 26.91 15.01 33.02
C SER A 122 27.78 14.32 31.92
N ALA A 123 27.76 14.73 30.67
CA ALA A 123 28.51 14.15 29.53
C ALA A 123 29.96 14.59 29.44
N GLU A 124 30.38 15.64 30.18
CA GLU A 124 31.81 15.79 30.51
C GLU A 124 32.38 14.54 31.23
N SER A 125 31.52 13.61 31.65
CA SER A 125 31.88 12.40 32.36
C SER A 125 31.56 11.09 31.64
N GLY A 126 30.92 11.09 30.44
CA GLY A 126 30.60 9.86 29.66
C GLY A 126 29.76 8.82 30.42
N ILE A 127 28.78 9.27 31.21
CA ILE A 127 28.05 8.40 32.12
C ILE A 127 26.66 8.07 31.53
N TYR A 128 26.49 6.83 31.05
CA TYR A 128 25.18 6.21 30.96
C TYR A 128 24.64 5.96 32.37
N ILE A 129 23.49 6.54 32.76
CA ILE A 129 22.88 6.36 34.06
C ILE A 129 22.02 5.11 34.02
N PHE A 130 22.45 4.09 34.74
CA PHE A 130 21.74 2.81 34.87
C PHE A 130 22.07 2.16 36.18
N ASN A 131 21.22 1.24 36.64
CA ASN A 131 21.52 0.39 37.75
C ASN A 131 22.41 -0.76 37.27
N GLN A 132 23.66 -0.80 37.71
CA GLN A 132 24.58 -1.90 37.37
C GLN A 132 24.00 -3.23 37.87
N ILE A 133 23.91 -4.20 36.99
CA ILE A 133 23.49 -5.58 37.31
C ILE A 133 24.72 -6.47 37.09
N ASP A 134 24.98 -7.31 38.06
CA ASP A 134 26.09 -8.27 37.97
C ASP A 134 25.61 -9.52 37.20
N LEU A 135 25.98 -9.59 35.90
CA LEU A 135 25.60 -10.64 35.00
C LEU A 135 26.83 -11.44 34.56
N THR A 136 26.84 -12.73 34.84
CA THR A 136 27.96 -13.65 34.51
C THR A 136 27.81 -14.31 33.17
N ASP A 137 26.58 -14.41 32.65
CA ASP A 137 26.25 -15.00 31.35
C ASP A 137 25.49 -13.98 30.48
N PRO A 138 25.42 -14.18 29.15
CA PRO A 138 24.58 -13.35 28.29
C PRO A 138 23.13 -13.29 28.82
N PRO A 139 22.57 -12.09 28.99
CA PRO A 139 21.24 -11.93 29.58
C PRO A 139 20.11 -12.49 28.72
N PHE A 140 20.31 -12.56 27.39
CA PHE A 140 19.29 -13.00 26.46
C PHE A 140 19.69 -14.33 25.78
N GLY A 141 18.75 -15.28 25.80
CA GLY A 141 18.88 -16.53 25.05
C GLY A 141 18.45 -16.33 23.60
N GLY A 142 19.25 -16.76 22.63
CA GLY A 142 18.97 -16.53 21.21
C GLY A 142 19.55 -15.20 20.73
N THR A 143 18.75 -14.38 20.06
CA THR A 143 19.14 -13.15 19.35
C THR A 143 18.39 -11.93 19.90
N MET A 144 19.00 -10.72 19.72
CA MET A 144 18.43 -9.43 20.17
C MET A 144 17.32 -8.89 19.27
N TRP A 145 17.10 -9.44 18.08
CA TRP A 145 15.95 -9.04 17.26
C TRP A 145 14.58 -9.36 17.90
N ASP A 146 14.58 -10.10 19.00
CA ASP A 146 13.43 -10.30 19.87
C ASP A 146 13.14 -9.11 20.82
N LEU A 147 13.79 -7.95 20.63
CA LEU A 147 13.41 -6.71 21.31
C LEU A 147 11.96 -6.31 20.95
N PRO A 148 11.26 -5.58 21.85
CA PRO A 148 9.96 -4.97 21.48
C PRO A 148 10.14 -3.97 20.35
N ASP A 149 9.04 -3.63 19.65
CA ASP A 149 9.03 -2.73 18.47
C ASP A 149 9.86 -1.47 18.70
N LEU A 150 11.08 -1.47 18.17
CA LEU A 150 11.98 -0.31 18.23
C LEU A 150 11.58 0.74 17.20
N ILE A 151 11.22 0.30 16.01
CA ILE A 151 10.61 1.11 14.97
C ILE A 151 9.26 0.49 14.63
N SER A 152 8.32 1.33 14.22
CA SER A 152 6.95 0.96 13.91
C SER A 152 6.58 1.42 12.52
N SER A 153 5.73 0.70 11.83
CA SER A 153 5.23 1.07 10.51
C SER A 153 4.58 2.48 10.45
N SER A 154 4.26 3.06 11.61
CA SER A 154 3.75 4.44 11.75
C SER A 154 4.84 5.50 11.93
N ASP A 155 6.09 5.11 12.13
CA ASP A 155 7.19 6.05 12.34
C ASP A 155 7.54 6.80 11.05
N TYR A 156 8.27 7.92 11.22
CA TYR A 156 8.71 8.72 10.07
C TYR A 156 9.59 7.91 9.12
N THR A 157 9.36 8.06 7.84
CA THR A 157 10.12 7.41 6.79
C THR A 157 10.65 8.43 5.78
N VAL A 158 11.87 8.24 5.32
CA VAL A 158 12.45 8.99 4.19
C VAL A 158 12.16 8.33 2.84
N TYR A 159 11.34 7.28 2.80
CA TYR A 159 10.86 6.72 1.53
C TYR A 159 10.23 7.81 0.68
N SER A 160 10.60 7.89 -0.59
CA SER A 160 10.18 8.97 -1.49
C SER A 160 9.37 8.43 -2.66
N THR A 161 9.94 7.53 -3.43
CA THR A 161 9.32 6.97 -4.64
C THR A 161 9.86 5.59 -4.94
N SER A 162 9.06 4.79 -5.64
CA SER A 162 9.46 3.54 -6.24
C SER A 162 9.12 3.51 -7.73
N VAL A 163 9.98 2.88 -8.52
CA VAL A 163 9.78 2.74 -9.96
C VAL A 163 9.97 1.27 -10.35
N TYR A 164 8.90 0.65 -10.82
CA TYR A 164 8.96 -0.70 -11.39
C TYR A 164 9.72 -0.70 -12.71
N GLN A 165 10.69 -1.57 -12.84
CA GLN A 165 11.59 -1.68 -14.00
C GLN A 165 11.34 -2.91 -14.88
N GLY A 166 10.39 -3.76 -14.49
CA GLY A 166 10.09 -5.01 -15.19
C GLY A 166 10.75 -6.22 -14.51
N ILE A 167 10.84 -7.32 -15.27
CA ILE A 167 11.48 -8.56 -14.81
C ILE A 167 12.89 -8.65 -15.39
N GLU A 168 13.87 -8.86 -14.52
CA GLU A 168 15.27 -9.08 -14.89
C GLU A 168 15.83 -10.30 -14.16
N SER A 169 16.91 -10.87 -14.67
CA SER A 169 17.66 -11.92 -13.96
C SER A 169 18.58 -11.29 -12.93
N ARG A 170 18.45 -11.70 -11.68
CA ARG A 170 19.26 -11.23 -10.55
C ARG A 170 19.88 -12.40 -9.79
N LEU A 171 21.03 -12.16 -9.18
CA LEU A 171 21.74 -13.11 -8.37
C LEU A 171 21.26 -13.05 -6.93
N PHE A 172 20.64 -14.12 -6.44
CA PHE A 172 20.13 -14.28 -5.08
C PHE A 172 20.98 -15.28 -4.31
N TYR A 173 21.13 -15.05 -3.01
CA TYR A 173 21.58 -16.10 -2.09
C TYR A 173 20.37 -16.87 -1.58
N ASP A 174 20.22 -18.12 -2.01
CA ASP A 174 19.09 -18.96 -1.61
C ASP A 174 19.51 -19.91 -0.47
N ARG A 175 19.00 -19.63 0.75
CA ARG A 175 19.29 -20.47 1.94
C ARG A 175 18.76 -21.91 1.83
N ALA A 176 17.75 -22.15 1.01
CA ALA A 176 17.22 -23.51 0.77
C ALA A 176 18.24 -24.39 0.04
N ILE A 177 19.10 -23.78 -0.78
CA ILE A 177 20.10 -24.47 -1.62
C ILE A 177 21.53 -24.14 -1.19
N PRO A 178 21.76 -23.34 -0.19
CA PRO A 178 22.87 -22.51 0.29
C PRO A 178 23.93 -22.17 -0.80
N ASP A 179 23.45 -21.52 -1.86
CA ASP A 179 24.27 -21.09 -3.00
C ASP A 179 23.68 -19.83 -3.65
N PHE A 180 24.49 -19.19 -4.51
CA PHE A 180 24.06 -18.05 -5.31
C PHE A 180 23.45 -18.51 -6.62
N ILE A 181 22.21 -18.14 -6.86
CA ILE A 181 21.41 -18.58 -8.01
C ILE A 181 20.82 -17.37 -8.72
N ASN A 182 20.86 -17.38 -10.05
CA ASN A 182 20.18 -16.39 -10.86
C ASN A 182 18.69 -16.70 -10.98
N TYR A 183 17.85 -15.84 -10.42
CA TYR A 183 16.40 -15.91 -10.53
C TYR A 183 15.86 -14.75 -11.37
N PRO A 184 14.79 -14.97 -12.16
CA PRO A 184 14.02 -13.87 -12.72
C PRO A 184 13.28 -13.16 -11.58
N ALA A 185 13.39 -11.85 -11.49
CA ALA A 185 12.81 -11.06 -10.42
C ALA A 185 12.12 -9.79 -10.94
N HIS A 186 11.01 -9.41 -10.32
CA HIS A 186 10.41 -8.10 -10.45
C HIS A 186 11.32 -7.07 -9.77
N ILE A 187 11.77 -6.06 -10.51
CA ILE A 187 12.70 -5.06 -10.01
C ILE A 187 11.98 -3.75 -9.75
N PHE A 188 12.13 -3.24 -8.53
CA PHE A 188 11.67 -1.90 -8.14
C PHE A 188 12.86 -1.07 -7.68
N LYS A 189 13.08 0.09 -8.31
CA LYS A 189 14.04 1.07 -7.84
C LYS A 189 13.41 1.92 -6.76
N VAL A 190 13.76 1.65 -5.52
CA VAL A 190 13.27 2.38 -4.34
C VAL A 190 14.21 3.54 -4.04
N ASN A 191 13.68 4.76 -3.97
CA ASN A 191 14.43 5.98 -3.73
C ASN A 191 14.05 6.61 -2.39
N PHE A 192 15.03 7.19 -1.71
CA PHE A 192 14.87 7.85 -0.43
C PHE A 192 15.19 9.34 -0.52
N GLY A 193 14.53 10.14 0.33
CA GLY A 193 14.69 11.60 0.34
C GLY A 193 16.09 12.10 0.69
N ASP A 194 16.94 11.25 1.27
CA ASP A 194 18.33 11.53 1.59
C ASP A 194 19.33 11.20 0.46
N GLY A 195 18.81 10.83 -0.71
CA GLY A 195 19.59 10.57 -1.93
C GLY A 195 20.10 9.15 -2.09
N LEU A 196 19.86 8.25 -1.13
CA LEU A 196 20.13 6.83 -1.30
C LEU A 196 19.05 6.15 -2.15
N SER A 197 19.38 5.01 -2.71
CA SER A 197 18.43 4.12 -3.39
C SER A 197 18.84 2.66 -3.23
N VAL A 198 17.82 1.78 -3.18
CA VAL A 198 18.00 0.33 -3.03
C VAL A 198 17.11 -0.35 -4.08
N ASP A 199 17.58 -1.42 -4.69
CA ASP A 199 16.74 -2.23 -5.57
C ASP A 199 15.96 -3.25 -4.73
N PHE A 200 14.65 -3.33 -4.94
CA PHE A 200 13.83 -4.42 -4.42
C PHE A 200 13.70 -5.46 -5.51
N GLU A 201 14.20 -6.64 -5.25
CA GLU A 201 14.30 -7.76 -6.17
C GLU A 201 13.37 -8.87 -5.69
N ILE A 202 12.20 -8.98 -6.30
CA ILE A 202 11.15 -9.89 -5.84
C ILE A 202 11.04 -11.04 -6.84
N TYR A 203 11.33 -12.26 -6.37
CA TYR A 203 11.36 -13.44 -7.21
C TYR A 203 10.06 -13.62 -8.00
N SER A 204 10.15 -13.92 -9.29
CA SER A 204 9.00 -13.95 -10.20
C SER A 204 8.05 -15.14 -9.99
N GLU A 205 8.25 -15.98 -8.97
CA GLU A 205 7.19 -16.85 -8.46
C GLU A 205 6.04 -16.08 -7.79
N PHE A 206 6.32 -14.85 -7.35
CA PHE A 206 5.28 -13.90 -7.00
C PHE A 206 4.72 -13.29 -8.29
N SER A 207 3.39 -13.16 -8.38
CA SER A 207 2.77 -12.37 -9.44
C SER A 207 3.17 -10.90 -9.33
N GLU A 208 3.04 -10.14 -10.39
CA GLU A 208 3.31 -8.69 -10.38
C GLU A 208 2.51 -7.96 -9.28
N GLN A 209 1.26 -8.35 -9.06
CA GLN A 209 0.43 -7.75 -8.01
C GLN A 209 0.93 -8.07 -6.60
N GLU A 210 1.39 -9.30 -6.36
CA GLU A 210 2.01 -9.69 -5.09
C GLU A 210 3.33 -8.94 -4.89
N ALA A 211 4.14 -8.81 -5.95
CA ALA A 211 5.40 -8.07 -5.92
C ALA A 211 5.17 -6.59 -5.58
N ILE A 212 4.17 -5.94 -6.18
CA ILE A 212 3.77 -4.57 -5.82
C ILE A 212 3.36 -4.49 -4.34
N SER A 213 2.62 -5.47 -3.84
CA SER A 213 2.18 -5.48 -2.43
C SER A 213 3.36 -5.64 -1.46
N ILE A 214 4.35 -6.47 -1.81
CA ILE A 214 5.59 -6.65 -1.05
C ILE A 214 6.38 -5.34 -1.04
N GLU A 215 6.59 -4.72 -2.19
CA GLU A 215 7.28 -3.44 -2.29
C GLU A 215 6.60 -2.37 -1.43
N GLN A 216 5.29 -2.20 -1.55
CA GLN A 216 4.51 -1.22 -0.80
C GLN A 216 4.56 -1.42 0.72
N LYS A 217 4.70 -2.66 1.18
CA LYS A 217 4.86 -2.97 2.60
C LYS A 217 6.27 -2.62 3.11
N TYR A 218 7.31 -3.06 2.41
CA TYR A 218 8.67 -3.03 2.94
C TYR A 218 9.49 -1.80 2.55
N ALA A 219 9.17 -1.10 1.46
CA ALA A 219 9.92 0.09 1.06
C ALA A 219 9.80 1.26 2.06
N PRO A 220 8.62 1.56 2.65
CA PRO A 220 8.53 2.53 3.74
C PRO A 220 9.33 2.12 4.98
N LEU A 221 9.31 0.83 5.38
CA LEU A 221 10.07 0.33 6.53
C LEU A 221 11.57 0.50 6.32
N MET A 222 12.06 0.19 5.11
CA MET A 222 13.45 0.44 4.77
C MET A 222 13.83 1.92 4.86
N GLY A 223 12.89 2.81 4.54
CA GLY A 223 13.06 4.26 4.69
C GLY A 223 13.05 4.76 6.13
N GLN A 224 12.67 3.95 7.11
CA GLN A 224 12.74 4.27 8.54
C GLN A 224 14.11 4.00 9.14
N LEU A 225 14.95 3.20 8.46
CA LEU A 225 16.31 2.95 8.93
C LEU A 225 17.19 4.19 8.80
N GLY A 226 18.11 4.38 9.75
CA GLY A 226 19.15 5.40 9.67
C GLY A 226 19.96 5.30 8.38
N LYS A 227 20.40 6.43 7.86
CA LYS A 227 21.20 6.48 6.62
C LYS A 227 22.44 5.58 6.70
N GLU A 228 23.04 5.52 7.89
CA GLU A 228 24.21 4.67 8.14
C GLU A 228 23.92 3.19 7.92
N LEU A 229 22.73 2.71 8.29
CA LEU A 229 22.31 1.32 8.07
C LEU A 229 22.03 0.99 6.61
N ARG A 230 21.65 2.00 5.79
CA ARG A 230 21.26 1.81 4.38
C ARG A 230 22.38 2.06 3.38
N LYS A 231 23.49 2.66 3.81
CA LYS A 231 24.53 3.20 2.90
C LYS A 231 25.15 2.18 1.94
N ASP A 232 25.30 0.94 2.37
CA ASP A 232 25.98 -0.10 1.60
C ASP A 232 25.02 -1.12 0.97
N ILE A 233 23.73 -1.06 1.30
CA ILE A 233 22.72 -2.00 0.78
C ILE A 233 22.48 -1.73 -0.71
N LYS A 234 22.65 -2.76 -1.53
CA LYS A 234 22.39 -2.73 -2.98
C LYS A 234 20.98 -3.17 -3.29
N SER A 235 20.56 -4.30 -2.71
CA SER A 235 19.22 -4.79 -2.90
C SER A 235 18.64 -5.46 -1.65
N ILE A 236 17.30 -5.51 -1.62
CA ILE A 236 16.52 -6.36 -0.75
C ILE A 236 15.85 -7.41 -1.63
N GLU A 237 16.17 -8.65 -1.35
CA GLU A 237 15.69 -9.82 -2.08
C GLU A 237 14.51 -10.47 -1.36
N PHE A 238 13.47 -10.84 -2.11
CA PHE A 238 12.30 -11.52 -1.56
C PHE A 238 12.07 -12.84 -2.29
N LEU A 239 12.21 -13.93 -1.54
CA LEU A 239 11.97 -15.30 -1.97
C LEU A 239 10.73 -15.87 -1.29
N LYS A 240 10.14 -16.91 -1.88
CA LYS A 240 9.21 -17.79 -1.16
C LYS A 240 10.00 -18.73 -0.24
N GLY A 241 9.30 -19.32 0.72
CA GLY A 241 9.91 -20.30 1.62
C GLY A 241 9.94 -19.86 3.06
N ASP A 242 10.32 -20.81 3.94
CA ASP A 242 10.28 -20.68 5.40
C ASP A 242 11.71 -20.73 5.97
N PHE A 243 12.55 -19.78 5.56
CA PHE A 243 13.89 -19.59 6.07
C PHE A 243 14.03 -18.21 6.69
N VAL A 244 14.83 -18.11 7.75
CA VAL A 244 15.15 -16.83 8.39
C VAL A 244 15.90 -15.93 7.39
N ALA A 245 15.80 -14.61 7.57
CA ALA A 245 16.55 -13.63 6.79
C ALA A 245 18.08 -13.86 6.82
N SER A 246 18.78 -13.29 5.88
CA SER A 246 20.23 -13.26 5.86
C SER A 246 20.75 -12.07 5.09
N ALA A 247 21.90 -11.53 5.53
CA ALA A 247 22.65 -10.54 4.80
C ALA A 247 23.90 -11.16 4.16
N GLN A 248 24.18 -10.80 2.92
CA GLN A 248 25.36 -11.25 2.19
C GLN A 248 26.08 -10.06 1.55
N ARG A 249 27.39 -10.00 1.71
CA ARG A 249 28.20 -8.90 1.20
C ARG A 249 29.53 -9.40 0.61
N SER A 250 29.90 -8.86 -0.55
CA SER A 250 31.26 -8.96 -1.09
C SER A 250 32.15 -7.82 -0.57
N SER A 251 33.45 -8.05 -0.48
CA SER A 251 34.37 -7.06 0.02
C SER A 251 34.47 -5.81 -0.86
N ASP A 252 34.18 -5.92 -2.15
CA ASP A 252 34.20 -4.83 -3.14
C ASP A 252 32.83 -4.15 -3.31
N LEU A 253 31.82 -4.54 -2.52
CA LEU A 253 30.45 -4.06 -2.64
C LEU A 253 29.81 -4.31 -4.03
N SER A 254 30.31 -5.24 -4.81
CA SER A 254 29.60 -5.67 -6.02
C SER A 254 28.30 -6.39 -5.69
N TYR A 255 28.22 -6.99 -4.51
CA TYR A 255 27.05 -7.63 -3.91
C TYR A 255 26.94 -7.21 -2.44
N ALA A 256 25.78 -6.72 -2.02
CA ALA A 256 25.47 -6.35 -0.63
C ALA A 256 23.94 -6.37 -0.44
N ASN A 257 23.40 -7.53 -0.16
CA ASN A 257 21.97 -7.79 -0.25
C ASN A 257 21.45 -8.40 1.04
N ILE A 258 20.20 -8.08 1.36
CA ILE A 258 19.41 -8.74 2.41
C ILE A 258 18.38 -9.62 1.74
N THR A 259 18.33 -10.90 2.08
CA THR A 259 17.37 -11.85 1.56
C THR A 259 16.31 -12.19 2.60
N PHE A 260 15.05 -11.98 2.26
CA PHE A 260 13.88 -12.33 3.05
C PHE A 260 13.11 -13.47 2.42
N HIS A 261 12.63 -14.39 3.25
CA HIS A 261 11.69 -15.43 2.85
C HIS A 261 10.29 -15.10 3.39
N ILE A 262 9.37 -14.80 2.48
CA ILE A 262 8.06 -14.23 2.82
C ILE A 262 7.20 -15.17 3.67
N ASP A 263 7.29 -16.48 3.45
CA ASP A 263 6.51 -17.45 4.24
C ASP A 263 7.01 -17.46 5.69
N TRP A 264 8.31 -17.36 5.91
CA TRP A 264 8.88 -17.24 7.26
C TRP A 264 8.48 -15.94 7.95
N LEU A 265 8.55 -14.81 7.25
CA LEU A 265 8.12 -13.52 7.79
C LEU A 265 6.64 -13.56 8.21
N ASN A 266 5.75 -14.06 7.35
CA ASN A 266 4.34 -14.17 7.63
C ASN A 266 4.04 -15.12 8.81
N ASN A 267 4.70 -16.29 8.86
CA ASN A 267 4.53 -17.25 9.94
C ASN A 267 5.04 -16.71 11.28
N THR A 268 6.12 -15.92 11.25
CA THR A 268 6.71 -15.33 12.44
C THR A 268 5.81 -14.23 13.03
N VAL A 269 5.19 -13.42 12.18
CA VAL A 269 4.24 -12.38 12.56
C VAL A 269 2.97 -12.98 13.21
N GLU A 270 2.42 -14.04 12.62
CA GLU A 270 1.18 -14.67 13.12
C GLU A 270 1.35 -15.40 14.45
N THR A 271 2.55 -15.90 14.73
CA THR A 271 2.81 -16.76 15.91
C THR A 271 3.34 -16.01 17.13
N ARG A 272 3.70 -14.74 17.01
CA ARG A 272 4.27 -13.95 18.11
C ARG A 272 3.23 -12.99 18.69
N PRO A 273 2.93 -13.08 20.00
CA PRO A 273 1.97 -12.18 20.65
C PRO A 273 2.44 -10.73 20.79
N ASP A 274 3.70 -10.44 20.46
CA ASP A 274 4.39 -9.19 20.78
C ASP A 274 4.51 -8.21 19.60
N GLY A 275 3.98 -8.55 18.41
CA GLY A 275 4.00 -7.69 17.21
C GLY A 275 4.86 -8.18 16.04
N ASP A 276 4.86 -7.42 14.97
CA ASP A 276 5.69 -7.64 13.76
C ASP A 276 7.13 -7.19 14.07
N LYS A 277 8.08 -8.11 14.05
CA LYS A 277 9.52 -7.83 14.29
C LYS A 277 10.34 -7.69 13.01
N THR A 278 9.67 -7.44 11.90
CA THR A 278 10.35 -7.26 10.61
C THR A 278 11.27 -6.04 10.63
N GLU A 279 10.87 -4.99 11.33
CA GLU A 279 11.63 -3.75 11.44
C GLU A 279 12.93 -3.97 12.21
N GLU A 280 12.91 -4.69 13.33
CA GLU A 280 14.09 -5.03 14.11
C GLU A 280 15.02 -5.96 13.33
N LEU A 281 14.46 -6.91 12.58
CA LEU A 281 15.21 -7.79 11.70
C LEU A 281 15.90 -6.99 10.58
N LEU A 282 15.23 -5.96 10.03
CA LEU A 282 15.83 -5.04 9.07
C LEU A 282 17.04 -4.30 9.67
N ILE A 283 16.96 -3.85 10.92
CA ILE A 283 18.09 -3.22 11.62
C ILE A 283 19.25 -4.20 11.73
N HIS A 284 19.00 -5.41 12.17
CA HIS A 284 20.01 -6.46 12.35
C HIS A 284 20.71 -6.81 11.03
N GLU A 285 19.96 -7.18 10.01
CA GLU A 285 20.52 -7.55 8.70
C GLU A 285 21.24 -6.37 8.01
N SER A 286 20.73 -5.15 8.20
CA SER A 286 21.37 -3.95 7.68
C SER A 286 22.70 -3.67 8.39
N ALA A 287 22.82 -3.97 9.68
CA ALA A 287 24.06 -3.82 10.42
C ALA A 287 25.15 -4.73 9.88
N HIS A 288 24.84 -5.98 9.48
CA HIS A 288 25.80 -6.87 8.82
C HIS A 288 26.38 -6.27 7.54
N LEU A 289 25.62 -5.49 6.79
CA LEU A 289 26.08 -4.90 5.54
C LEU A 289 26.82 -3.59 5.72
N SER A 290 26.36 -2.74 6.65
CA SER A 290 26.75 -1.34 6.71
C SER A 290 27.50 -0.94 7.99
N ILE A 291 27.52 -1.78 9.03
CA ILE A 291 28.18 -1.52 10.31
C ILE A 291 29.31 -2.52 10.58
N ASP A 292 28.99 -3.82 10.63
CA ASP A 292 29.97 -4.89 10.93
C ASP A 292 31.29 -4.74 10.17
N PRO A 293 31.30 -4.57 8.84
CA PRO A 293 32.53 -4.58 8.06
C PRO A 293 33.49 -3.44 8.39
N TYR A 294 32.99 -2.43 9.12
CA TYR A 294 33.77 -1.26 9.54
C TYR A 294 34.12 -1.27 11.02
N VAL A 295 33.61 -2.24 11.78
CA VAL A 295 33.66 -2.25 13.23
C VAL A 295 34.35 -3.50 13.79
N TYR A 296 33.98 -4.71 13.33
CA TYR A 296 34.27 -5.98 14.01
C TYR A 296 35.74 -6.25 14.25
N ASP A 297 36.63 -5.81 13.35
CA ASP A 297 38.09 -6.01 13.41
C ASP A 297 38.88 -4.79 13.94
N GLN A 298 38.15 -3.70 14.29
CA GLN A 298 38.81 -2.49 14.78
C GLN A 298 39.26 -2.65 16.23
N GLN A 299 40.48 -2.19 16.53
CA GLN A 299 41.05 -2.31 17.86
C GLN A 299 40.13 -1.72 18.95
N GLY A 300 39.48 -0.58 18.66
CA GLY A 300 38.54 0.05 19.63
C GLY A 300 37.31 -0.80 19.96
N TRP A 301 36.80 -1.58 19.00
CA TRP A 301 35.75 -2.55 19.21
C TRP A 301 36.23 -3.71 20.08
N ILE A 302 37.38 -4.29 19.71
CA ILE A 302 38.00 -5.41 20.46
C ILE A 302 38.29 -5.01 21.90
N ASP A 303 38.78 -3.81 22.13
CA ASP A 303 39.04 -3.28 23.48
C ASP A 303 37.70 -3.11 24.25
N ALA A 304 36.66 -2.61 23.59
CA ALA A 304 35.32 -2.45 24.20
C ALA A 304 34.69 -3.80 24.59
N VAL A 305 34.77 -4.81 23.71
CA VAL A 305 34.34 -6.19 24.01
C VAL A 305 35.06 -6.76 25.23
N ASN A 306 36.38 -6.59 25.30
CA ASN A 306 37.20 -7.06 26.40
C ASN A 306 36.85 -6.34 27.71
N LEU A 307 36.54 -5.05 27.65
CA LEU A 307 36.13 -4.26 28.82
C LEU A 307 34.73 -4.62 29.32
N ASP A 308 33.79 -4.91 28.44
CA ASP A 308 32.47 -5.38 28.78
C ASP A 308 32.49 -6.80 29.36
N ASN A 309 33.42 -7.63 28.88
CA ASN A 309 33.66 -9.01 29.36
C ASN A 309 32.39 -9.88 29.35
N ASN A 310 31.42 -9.56 28.51
CA ASN A 310 30.17 -10.30 28.33
C ASN A 310 29.59 -9.98 26.97
N TYR A 311 28.54 -10.68 26.56
CA TYR A 311 27.80 -10.49 25.33
C TYR A 311 26.34 -10.19 25.63
N ILE A 312 25.65 -9.52 24.67
CA ILE A 312 24.24 -9.17 24.85
C ILE A 312 23.34 -10.40 24.76
N SER A 313 23.69 -11.37 23.91
CA SER A 313 22.91 -12.58 23.67
C SER A 313 23.81 -13.81 23.58
N THR A 314 23.21 -15.00 23.71
CA THR A 314 23.91 -16.27 23.49
C THR A 314 24.35 -16.40 22.03
N TYR A 315 23.57 -15.86 21.08
CA TYR A 315 23.90 -15.88 19.67
C TYR A 315 25.14 -15.04 19.36
N ALA A 316 25.25 -13.84 19.92
CA ALA A 316 26.44 -13.01 19.84
C ALA A 316 27.67 -13.69 20.46
N LYS A 317 27.49 -14.38 21.60
CA LYS A 317 28.59 -15.13 22.29
C LYS A 317 29.09 -16.32 21.47
N GLU A 318 28.20 -17.04 20.80
CA GLU A 318 28.51 -18.22 19.98
C GLU A 318 29.12 -17.84 18.62
N ASN A 319 28.80 -16.64 18.12
CA ASN A 319 29.23 -16.13 16.82
C ASN A 319 29.86 -14.72 16.93
N PRO A 320 30.89 -14.51 17.76
CA PRO A 320 31.36 -13.16 18.10
C PRO A 320 31.94 -12.39 16.91
N ASP A 321 32.48 -13.09 15.91
CA ASP A 321 33.10 -12.48 14.73
C ASP A 321 32.09 -12.07 13.64
N SER A 322 30.83 -12.51 13.76
CA SER A 322 29.80 -12.26 12.76
C SER A 322 28.52 -11.63 13.30
N GLU A 323 28.19 -11.83 14.59
CA GLU A 323 26.87 -11.44 15.11
C GLU A 323 26.95 -10.39 16.22
N ASP A 324 28.07 -10.29 16.96
CA ASP A 324 28.16 -9.42 18.13
C ASP A 324 27.94 -7.93 17.81
N VAL A 325 28.43 -7.46 16.66
CA VAL A 325 28.22 -6.08 16.23
C VAL A 325 26.75 -5.83 15.90
N ALA A 326 26.11 -6.68 15.09
CA ALA A 326 24.71 -6.52 14.68
C ALA A 326 23.74 -6.59 15.86
N GLU A 327 23.91 -7.60 16.74
CA GLU A 327 23.15 -7.77 17.98
C GLU A 327 23.30 -6.56 18.91
N THR A 328 24.54 -6.11 19.13
CA THR A 328 24.82 -4.96 20.00
C THR A 328 24.36 -3.65 19.38
N PHE A 329 24.39 -3.49 18.05
CA PHE A 329 23.97 -2.27 17.37
C PHE A 329 22.46 -2.06 17.49
N GLN A 330 21.68 -3.12 17.38
CA GLN A 330 20.24 -3.08 17.62
C GLN A 330 19.93 -2.63 19.06
N ALA A 331 20.63 -3.20 20.04
CA ALA A 331 20.51 -2.80 21.45
C ALA A 331 20.94 -1.33 21.68
N TYR A 332 21.98 -0.86 20.96
CA TYR A 332 22.42 0.53 21.00
C TYR A 332 21.36 1.50 20.50
N ILE A 333 20.69 1.18 19.38
CA ILE A 333 19.57 1.97 18.85
C ILE A 333 18.44 2.03 19.91
N ALA A 334 18.09 0.89 20.51
CA ALA A 334 17.05 0.82 21.54
C ALA A 334 17.33 1.75 22.72
N VAL A 335 18.52 1.67 23.29
CA VAL A 335 18.89 2.43 24.49
C VAL A 335 19.08 3.92 24.20
N LYS A 336 19.65 4.25 23.05
CA LYS A 336 20.04 5.64 22.74
C LYS A 336 18.93 6.46 22.12
N TYR A 337 18.16 5.88 21.22
CA TYR A 337 17.21 6.61 20.38
C TYR A 337 15.76 6.33 20.73
N PHE A 338 15.46 5.17 21.36
CA PHE A 338 14.12 4.76 21.72
C PHE A 338 14.01 4.31 23.19
N PRO A 339 14.62 5.07 24.15
CA PRO A 339 14.60 4.68 25.56
C PRO A 339 13.19 4.57 26.13
N GLU A 340 12.22 5.27 25.56
CA GLU A 340 10.81 5.22 25.96
C GLU A 340 10.07 3.97 25.48
N ARG A 341 10.63 3.25 24.49
CA ARG A 341 10.06 2.00 23.95
C ARG A 341 10.56 0.75 24.71
N ILE A 342 11.54 0.91 25.57
CA ILE A 342 12.09 -0.17 26.38
C ILE A 342 11.89 0.11 27.86
N SER A 343 11.77 -0.95 28.68
CA SER A 343 11.70 -0.78 30.13
C SER A 343 13.05 -0.35 30.73
N ASN A 344 13.03 0.33 31.88
CA ASN A 344 14.23 0.64 32.62
C ASN A 344 15.04 -0.61 32.96
N SER A 345 14.36 -1.72 33.28
CA SER A 345 15.03 -3.00 33.61
C SER A 345 15.75 -3.56 32.37
N LEU A 346 15.13 -3.50 31.18
CA LEU A 346 15.75 -3.94 29.91
C LEU A 346 16.97 -3.08 29.58
N ARG A 347 16.84 -1.75 29.68
CA ARG A 347 17.94 -0.80 29.48
C ARG A 347 19.10 -1.10 30.44
N ASP A 348 18.83 -1.24 31.75
CA ASP A 348 19.85 -1.49 32.75
C ASP A 348 20.57 -2.83 32.50
N THR A 349 19.84 -3.86 32.09
CA THR A 349 20.40 -5.15 31.65
C THR A 349 21.34 -5.00 30.47
N ILE A 350 20.89 -4.30 29.40
CA ILE A 350 21.69 -4.07 28.19
C ILE A 350 22.98 -3.30 28.54
N LEU A 351 22.87 -2.20 29.28
CA LEU A 351 24.02 -1.37 29.66
C LEU A 351 24.99 -2.10 30.57
N SER A 352 24.50 -3.05 31.39
CA SER A 352 25.37 -3.86 32.25
C SER A 352 26.35 -4.77 31.47
N VAL A 353 26.05 -5.05 30.20
CA VAL A 353 26.88 -5.96 29.35
C VAL A 353 27.48 -5.32 28.11
N CYS A 354 27.00 -4.14 27.68
CA CYS A 354 27.42 -3.51 26.41
C CYS A 354 27.89 -2.06 26.54
N LEU A 355 28.12 -1.55 27.75
CA LEU A 355 28.44 -0.15 28.00
C LEU A 355 29.63 0.38 27.18
N ASN A 356 30.71 -0.39 27.10
CA ASN A 356 31.93 0.05 26.42
C ASN A 356 31.78 -0.05 24.90
N ARG A 357 31.04 -1.05 24.41
CA ARG A 357 30.66 -1.12 22.99
C ARG A 357 29.81 0.09 22.59
N PHE A 358 28.88 0.54 23.43
CA PHE A 358 28.05 1.73 23.18
C PHE A 358 28.91 3.01 23.12
N LYS A 359 29.84 3.18 24.07
CA LYS A 359 30.80 4.29 24.02
C LYS A 359 31.66 4.26 22.75
N TYR A 360 32.02 3.08 22.27
CA TYR A 360 32.73 2.95 21.01
C TYR A 360 31.87 3.36 19.83
N PHE A 361 30.61 2.91 19.74
CA PHE A 361 29.67 3.37 18.70
C PHE A 361 29.45 4.88 18.76
N ASP A 362 29.34 5.48 19.93
CA ASP A 362 29.26 6.95 20.09
C ASP A 362 30.46 7.68 19.48
N SER A 363 31.64 7.10 19.54
CA SER A 363 32.86 7.69 18.98
C SER A 363 32.90 7.68 17.44
N LEU A 364 32.07 6.84 16.78
CA LEU A 364 32.07 6.66 15.33
C LEU A 364 31.20 7.68 14.59
N ASN A 365 30.33 8.43 15.31
CA ASN A 365 29.48 9.48 14.75
C ASN A 365 28.59 8.99 13.57
N PHE A 366 27.89 7.89 13.73
CA PHE A 366 26.97 7.35 12.73
C PHE A 366 25.85 8.33 12.36
N ASP A 367 25.48 8.41 11.09
CA ASP A 367 24.31 9.18 10.65
C ASP A 367 23.01 8.41 10.93
N LEU A 368 22.53 8.58 12.15
CA LEU A 368 21.27 8.05 12.67
C LEU A 368 20.27 9.19 12.96
N SER A 369 20.39 10.30 12.23
CA SER A 369 19.61 11.53 12.44
C SER A 369 18.09 11.33 12.27
N ILE A 370 17.66 10.30 11.57
CA ILE A 370 16.23 9.96 11.42
C ILE A 370 15.57 9.57 12.74
N TYR A 371 16.36 9.12 13.72
CA TYR A 371 15.87 8.68 15.04
C TYR A 371 15.82 9.80 16.08
N LYS A 372 16.15 11.05 15.69
CA LYS A 372 16.23 12.21 16.58
C LYS A 372 14.98 13.07 16.55
#